data_07eab4129c66920be57dfa73a65979b7
#
_entry.id   07eab4129c66920be57dfa73a65979b7
#
_cell.length_a   1.000
_cell.length_b   1.000
_cell.length_c   1.000
_cell.angle_alpha   90.00
_cell.angle_beta   90.00
_cell.angle_gamma   90.00
#
_symmetry.space_group_name_H-M   'P 1'
#
loop_
_entity.id
_entity.type
_entity.pdbx_description
1 polymer ?
#
loop_
_entity_poly.entity_id
_entity_poly.type
_entity_poly.pdbx_seq_one_letter_code
_entity_poly.pdbx_strand_id
1 'polypeptide(L)'
;MELAIHDIKGKDTGRKAKLSKNIFAIEPNDHAIYLDVKQYLANNRKGLHKAKERAEIKGSTRKIKKQKGTGTARAGSIKNPLFRGGGRVFGPRPRSYDQKVNKKVKRLARKSALSYKAKSKAIIIVEDFDFSKPNTKDYLSILKALDLQAKKTLMVLNGGNKNIYLSSRNLKNSNVVVSTELNTYEITDATNVLILESAVDGLESNLK
;
A
#
# COMPACT_ATOMS: atom_id res chain seq x y z
N MET A 1 4.69 24.91 -11.90
CA MET A 1 3.34 24.54 -12.36
C MET A 1 2.35 25.21 -11.41
N GLU A 2 1.28 25.78 -11.91
CA GLU A 2 0.27 26.43 -11.04
C GLU A 2 -1.05 25.66 -11.15
N LEU A 3 -1.69 25.40 -10.01
CA LEU A 3 -3.00 24.78 -9.92
C LEU A 3 -3.93 25.67 -9.12
N ALA A 4 -5.22 25.71 -9.49
CA ALA A 4 -6.25 26.40 -8.74
C ALA A 4 -6.49 25.72 -7.39
N ILE A 5 -6.79 26.52 -6.37
CA ILE A 5 -7.18 26.04 -5.04
C ILE A 5 -8.69 26.04 -4.98
N HIS A 6 -9.26 24.90 -4.63
CA HIS A 6 -10.70 24.72 -4.48
C HIS A 6 -11.13 24.79 -3.01
N ASP A 7 -12.30 25.35 -2.79
CA ASP A 7 -12.99 25.31 -1.49
C ASP A 7 -13.61 23.91 -1.26
N ILE A 8 -14.00 23.61 -0.03
CA ILE A 8 -14.75 22.40 0.37
C ILE A 8 -16.03 22.20 -0.44
N LYS A 9 -16.62 23.26 -1.01
CA LYS A 9 -17.80 23.22 -1.88
C LYS A 9 -17.46 22.99 -3.36
N GLY A 10 -16.20 22.74 -3.70
CA GLY A 10 -15.73 22.51 -5.07
C GLY A 10 -15.60 23.76 -5.93
N LYS A 11 -15.79 24.97 -5.37
CA LYS A 11 -15.63 26.22 -6.10
C LYS A 11 -14.17 26.65 -6.14
N ASP A 12 -13.73 27.27 -7.24
CA ASP A 12 -12.41 27.90 -7.33
C ASP A 12 -12.37 29.13 -6.41
N THR A 13 -11.35 29.20 -5.54
CA THR A 13 -11.14 30.34 -4.64
C THR A 13 -10.46 31.53 -5.32
N GLY A 14 -10.07 31.41 -6.60
CA GLY A 14 -9.28 32.42 -7.32
C GLY A 14 -7.80 32.46 -6.91
N ARG A 15 -7.41 31.68 -5.89
CA ARG A 15 -6.00 31.51 -5.49
C ARG A 15 -5.33 30.38 -6.25
N LYS A 16 -4.01 30.49 -6.45
CA LYS A 16 -3.24 29.46 -7.14
C LYS A 16 -2.08 28.98 -6.26
N ALA A 17 -1.94 27.69 -6.12
CA ALA A 17 -0.78 27.09 -5.50
C ALA A 17 0.34 26.88 -6.55
N LYS A 18 1.57 27.23 -6.18
CA LYS A 18 2.76 27.02 -7.02
C LYS A 18 3.40 25.68 -6.66
N LEU A 19 3.40 24.76 -7.61
CA LEU A 19 4.03 23.45 -7.47
C LEU A 19 5.41 23.44 -8.13
N SER A 20 6.40 22.90 -7.43
CA SER A 20 7.78 22.78 -7.90
C SER A 20 7.89 21.91 -9.14
N LYS A 21 8.49 22.43 -10.21
CA LYS A 21 8.74 21.67 -11.44
C LYS A 21 9.65 20.46 -11.21
N ASN A 22 10.57 20.55 -10.24
CA ASN A 22 11.52 19.50 -9.89
C ASN A 22 10.86 18.27 -9.22
N ILE A 23 9.56 18.35 -8.91
CA ILE A 23 8.80 17.27 -8.27
C ILE A 23 7.64 16.83 -9.17
N PHE A 24 6.87 17.77 -9.71
CA PHE A 24 5.63 17.50 -10.44
C PHE A 24 5.75 17.53 -11.96
N ALA A 25 6.91 17.92 -12.49
CA ALA A 25 7.14 18.05 -13.93
C ALA A 25 8.45 17.39 -14.41
N ILE A 26 8.92 16.38 -13.68
CA ILE A 26 10.07 15.58 -14.11
C ILE A 26 9.65 14.59 -15.20
N GLU A 27 10.62 14.08 -15.95
CA GLU A 27 10.42 12.91 -16.81
C GLU A 27 10.22 11.67 -15.94
N PRO A 28 9.06 10.98 -16.02
CA PRO A 28 8.78 9.84 -15.16
C PRO A 28 9.67 8.64 -15.46
N ASN A 29 10.12 7.95 -14.40
CA ASN A 29 10.88 6.71 -14.49
C ASN A 29 10.02 5.53 -14.02
N ASP A 30 9.49 4.75 -14.98
CA ASP A 30 8.59 3.62 -14.73
C ASP A 30 9.26 2.50 -13.96
N HIS A 31 10.55 2.25 -14.24
CA HIS A 31 11.30 1.21 -13.53
C HIS A 31 11.47 1.54 -12.05
N ALA A 32 11.70 2.80 -11.70
CA ALA A 32 11.78 3.24 -10.30
C ALA A 32 10.43 3.05 -9.59
N ILE A 33 9.31 3.40 -10.24
CA ILE A 33 7.95 3.17 -9.73
C ILE A 33 7.73 1.67 -9.50
N TYR A 34 8.05 0.82 -10.47
CA TYR A 34 7.92 -0.63 -10.36
C TYR A 34 8.71 -1.19 -9.17
N LEU A 35 9.96 -0.80 -8.98
CA LEU A 35 10.80 -1.28 -7.88
C LEU A 35 10.25 -0.90 -6.51
N ASP A 36 9.76 0.33 -6.35
CA ASP A 36 9.22 0.81 -5.06
C ASP A 36 7.89 0.15 -4.74
N VAL A 37 6.99 0.01 -5.71
CA VAL A 37 5.71 -0.72 -5.55
C VAL A 37 5.95 -2.19 -5.24
N LYS A 38 6.87 -2.85 -5.95
CA LYS A 38 7.26 -4.25 -5.69
C LYS A 38 7.78 -4.42 -4.27
N GLN A 39 8.64 -3.52 -3.81
CA GLN A 39 9.18 -3.52 -2.46
C GLN A 39 8.07 -3.35 -1.41
N TYR A 40 7.16 -2.39 -1.61
CA TYR A 40 6.04 -2.14 -0.72
C TYR A 40 5.14 -3.38 -0.57
N LEU A 41 4.74 -3.99 -1.69
CA LEU A 41 3.91 -5.18 -1.68
C LEU A 41 4.62 -6.40 -1.08
N ALA A 42 5.92 -6.57 -1.34
CA ALA A 42 6.71 -7.66 -0.77
C ALA A 42 6.82 -7.54 0.76
N ASN A 43 7.04 -6.33 1.29
CA ASN A 43 7.17 -6.10 2.73
C ASN A 43 5.85 -6.26 3.49
N ASN A 44 4.71 -6.14 2.81
CA ASN A 44 3.40 -6.42 3.40
C ASN A 44 3.09 -7.92 3.52
N ARG A 45 3.88 -8.80 2.85
CA ARG A 45 3.66 -10.25 2.90
C ARG A 45 4.21 -10.84 4.20
N LYS A 46 3.35 -11.49 4.97
CA LYS A 46 3.74 -12.13 6.23
C LYS A 46 4.49 -13.47 6.04
N GLY A 47 4.22 -14.21 4.96
CA GLY A 47 4.89 -15.45 4.62
C GLY A 47 4.77 -16.57 5.66
N LEU A 48 3.63 -16.67 6.36
CA LEU A 48 3.43 -17.57 7.51
C LEU A 48 3.00 -18.99 7.13
N HIS A 49 2.85 -19.30 5.85
CA HIS A 49 2.43 -20.63 5.40
C HIS A 49 3.50 -21.68 5.67
N LYS A 50 3.09 -22.80 6.25
CA LYS A 50 3.96 -23.91 6.65
C LYS A 50 3.26 -25.24 6.38
N ALA A 51 3.97 -26.21 5.79
CA ALA A 51 3.53 -27.59 5.72
C ALA A 51 4.14 -28.38 6.89
N LYS A 52 3.38 -29.35 7.43
CA LYS A 52 3.88 -30.21 8.50
C LYS A 52 4.86 -31.25 7.96
N GLU A 53 6.04 -31.28 8.53
CA GLU A 53 7.08 -32.28 8.25
C GLU A 53 6.81 -33.58 9.03
N ARG A 54 7.50 -34.67 8.67
CA ARG A 54 7.31 -35.96 9.31
C ARG A 54 7.49 -35.96 10.82
N ALA A 55 8.32 -35.09 11.36
CA ALA A 55 8.51 -34.93 12.80
C ALA A 55 7.32 -34.26 13.49
N GLU A 56 6.63 -33.34 12.79
CA GLU A 56 5.54 -32.52 13.32
C GLU A 56 4.17 -33.18 13.24
N ILE A 57 4.04 -34.24 12.43
CA ILE A 57 2.78 -34.99 12.31
C ILE A 57 2.58 -35.85 13.53
N LYS A 58 1.34 -35.85 14.04
CA LYS A 58 0.88 -36.74 15.11
C LYS A 58 0.75 -38.17 14.58
N GLY A 59 1.33 -39.13 15.27
CA GLY A 59 1.27 -40.54 14.89
C GLY A 59 2.39 -41.34 15.55
N SER A 60 2.31 -42.68 15.49
CA SER A 60 3.30 -43.59 16.03
C SER A 60 4.66 -43.46 15.33
N THR A 61 5.70 -43.51 16.09
CA THR A 61 7.09 -43.61 15.58
C THR A 61 7.57 -45.06 15.44
N ARG A 62 6.75 -46.02 15.93
CA ARG A 62 7.05 -47.45 15.86
C ARG A 62 7.18 -47.92 14.39
N LYS A 63 8.12 -48.83 14.15
CA LYS A 63 8.27 -49.50 12.85
C LYS A 63 7.01 -50.29 12.53
N ILE A 64 6.42 -50.03 11.33
CA ILE A 64 5.13 -50.66 10.94
C ILE A 64 5.24 -52.17 10.77
N LYS A 65 6.35 -52.67 10.19
CA LYS A 65 6.58 -54.08 9.87
C LYS A 65 7.88 -54.59 10.35
N LYS A 66 7.99 -55.89 10.62
CA LYS A 66 9.28 -56.56 10.89
C LYS A 66 10.22 -56.41 9.68
N GLN A 67 11.54 -56.49 9.94
CA GLN A 67 12.57 -56.26 8.92
C GLN A 67 12.56 -57.32 7.82
N LYS A 68 12.22 -58.57 8.17
CA LYS A 68 12.17 -59.76 7.28
C LYS A 68 10.89 -60.59 7.55
N GLY A 69 10.50 -61.44 6.60
CA GLY A 69 9.36 -62.39 6.78
C GLY A 69 7.98 -61.77 6.55
N THR A 70 7.86 -60.61 5.93
CA THR A 70 6.54 -59.96 5.68
C THR A 70 6.10 -60.00 4.23
N GLY A 71 6.91 -60.54 3.29
CA GLY A 71 6.57 -60.65 1.86
C GLY A 71 6.36 -59.31 1.12
N THR A 72 6.60 -58.19 1.77
CA THR A 72 6.36 -56.82 1.22
C THR A 72 7.60 -55.93 1.41
N ALA A 73 7.57 -54.77 0.76
CA ALA A 73 8.64 -53.77 0.92
C ALA A 73 8.83 -53.36 2.40
N ARG A 74 10.07 -53.08 2.78
CA ARG A 74 10.41 -52.64 4.13
C ARG A 74 9.77 -51.29 4.43
N ALA A 75 9.10 -51.17 5.57
CA ALA A 75 8.45 -49.93 5.98
C ALA A 75 8.92 -49.51 7.39
N GLY A 76 9.21 -48.24 7.53
CA GLY A 76 9.56 -47.62 8.79
C GLY A 76 8.35 -47.01 9.51
N SER A 77 8.39 -45.76 9.85
CA SER A 77 7.30 -45.03 10.52
C SER A 77 6.17 -44.70 9.56
N ILE A 78 4.94 -44.74 10.07
CA ILE A 78 3.72 -44.30 9.36
C ILE A 78 3.76 -42.82 8.96
N LYS A 79 4.62 -42.02 9.61
CA LYS A 79 4.81 -40.60 9.31
C LYS A 79 5.62 -40.32 8.04
N ASN A 80 6.09 -41.38 7.36
CA ASN A 80 6.89 -41.23 6.13
C ASN A 80 6.04 -40.55 5.04
N PRO A 81 6.62 -39.65 4.24
CA PRO A 81 5.97 -38.96 3.12
C PRO A 81 5.33 -39.89 2.09
N LEU A 82 5.79 -41.13 1.96
CA LEU A 82 5.23 -42.15 1.06
C LEU A 82 3.82 -42.63 1.47
N PHE A 83 3.44 -42.45 2.72
CA PHE A 83 2.14 -42.90 3.21
C PHE A 83 1.10 -41.78 3.17
N ARG A 84 -0.15 -42.13 2.98
CA ARG A 84 -1.27 -41.18 3.12
C ARG A 84 -1.30 -40.65 4.56
N GLY A 85 -1.40 -39.30 4.68
CA GLY A 85 -1.32 -38.65 5.98
C GLY A 85 0.11 -38.51 6.52
N GLY A 86 1.14 -38.93 5.78
CA GLY A 86 2.55 -38.70 6.11
C GLY A 86 2.98 -37.24 5.98
N GLY A 87 4.21 -36.93 6.43
CA GLY A 87 4.77 -35.59 6.38
C GLY A 87 5.02 -35.09 4.96
N ARG A 88 4.94 -33.79 4.77
CA ARG A 88 5.31 -33.15 3.51
C ARG A 88 6.83 -33.00 3.42
N VAL A 89 7.42 -33.37 2.26
CA VAL A 89 8.82 -33.09 1.92
C VAL A 89 8.88 -31.86 1.03
N PHE A 90 9.84 -30.99 1.25
CA PHE A 90 9.99 -29.73 0.49
C PHE A 90 8.74 -28.86 0.44
N GLY A 91 7.89 -28.93 1.48
CA GLY A 91 6.76 -28.04 1.62
C GLY A 91 7.18 -26.61 1.97
N PRO A 92 6.27 -25.63 1.86
CA PRO A 92 6.54 -24.26 2.20
C PRO A 92 6.91 -24.13 3.67
N ARG A 93 7.90 -23.25 3.95
CA ARG A 93 8.30 -22.86 5.31
C ARG A 93 8.10 -21.35 5.47
N PRO A 94 7.76 -20.88 6.68
CA PRO A 94 7.70 -19.44 6.96
C PRO A 94 9.01 -18.76 6.57
N ARG A 95 8.89 -17.66 5.81
CA ARG A 95 10.06 -16.86 5.40
C ARG A 95 9.70 -15.39 5.30
N SER A 96 10.66 -14.52 5.49
CA SER A 96 10.52 -13.10 5.14
C SER A 96 10.61 -12.90 3.63
N TYR A 97 9.81 -11.97 3.14
CA TYR A 97 9.85 -11.49 1.75
C TYR A 97 10.39 -10.06 1.67
N ASP A 98 10.96 -9.54 2.77
CA ASP A 98 11.42 -8.17 2.85
C ASP A 98 12.45 -7.84 1.78
N GLN A 99 12.21 -6.74 1.11
CA GLN A 99 13.09 -6.18 0.10
C GLN A 99 13.49 -4.76 0.48
N LYS A 100 14.70 -4.34 0.10
CA LYS A 100 15.22 -3.00 0.34
C LYS A 100 15.45 -2.28 -0.98
N VAL A 101 14.99 -1.03 -1.06
CA VAL A 101 15.25 -0.12 -2.17
C VAL A 101 15.92 1.14 -1.62
N ASN A 102 16.89 1.69 -2.35
CA ASN A 102 17.64 2.86 -1.94
C ASN A 102 16.74 4.09 -1.80
N LYS A 103 16.99 4.94 -0.80
CA LYS A 103 16.19 6.15 -0.53
C LYS A 103 16.09 7.10 -1.73
N LYS A 104 17.17 7.29 -2.51
CA LYS A 104 17.17 8.12 -3.72
C LYS A 104 16.23 7.55 -4.79
N VAL A 105 16.18 6.22 -4.97
CA VAL A 105 15.27 5.57 -5.93
C VAL A 105 13.82 5.72 -5.47
N LYS A 106 13.53 5.57 -4.19
CA LYS A 106 12.18 5.81 -3.63
C LYS A 106 11.71 7.25 -3.84
N ARG A 107 12.59 8.24 -3.64
CA ARG A 107 12.26 9.65 -3.92
C ARG A 107 11.97 9.86 -5.40
N LEU A 108 12.81 9.31 -6.28
CA LEU A 108 12.59 9.37 -7.74
C LEU A 108 11.26 8.73 -8.14
N ALA A 109 10.92 7.56 -7.57
CA ALA A 109 9.67 6.86 -7.81
C ALA A 109 8.45 7.71 -7.43
N ARG A 110 8.47 8.34 -6.23
CA ARG A 110 7.39 9.24 -5.77
C ARG A 110 7.24 10.45 -6.67
N LYS A 111 8.36 11.12 -7.02
CA LYS A 111 8.35 12.26 -7.96
C LYS A 111 7.78 11.85 -9.32
N SER A 112 8.19 10.68 -9.84
CA SER A 112 7.69 10.14 -11.11
C SER A 112 6.18 9.88 -11.07
N ALA A 113 5.67 9.26 -10.00
CA ALA A 113 4.26 9.00 -9.81
C ALA A 113 3.43 10.30 -9.71
N LEU A 114 3.93 11.30 -8.97
CA LEU A 114 3.29 12.63 -8.89
C LEU A 114 3.31 13.36 -10.23
N SER A 115 4.39 13.24 -11.01
CA SER A 115 4.45 13.83 -12.37
C SER A 115 3.43 13.20 -13.32
N TYR A 116 3.20 11.89 -13.24
CA TYR A 116 2.12 11.24 -13.99
C TYR A 116 0.75 11.79 -13.58
N LYS A 117 0.49 11.93 -12.29
CA LYS A 117 -0.78 12.51 -11.79
C LYS A 117 -0.96 13.97 -12.24
N ALA A 118 0.13 14.73 -12.24
CA ALA A 118 0.12 16.12 -12.73
C ALA A 118 -0.19 16.19 -14.24
N LYS A 119 0.46 15.36 -15.07
CA LYS A 119 0.21 15.26 -16.52
C LYS A 119 -1.24 14.87 -16.84
N SER A 120 -1.82 13.97 -16.08
CA SER A 120 -3.22 13.53 -16.24
C SER A 120 -4.25 14.47 -15.62
N LYS A 121 -3.83 15.62 -15.07
CA LYS A 121 -4.70 16.57 -14.34
C LYS A 121 -5.49 15.93 -13.20
N ALA A 122 -4.92 14.92 -12.57
CA ALA A 122 -5.52 14.16 -11.48
C ALA A 122 -5.14 14.68 -10.07
N ILE A 123 -4.43 15.81 -9.99
CA ILE A 123 -4.09 16.50 -8.73
C ILE A 123 -5.05 17.65 -8.55
N ILE A 124 -5.69 17.72 -7.39
CA ILE A 124 -6.61 18.78 -6.98
C ILE A 124 -6.08 19.35 -5.66
N ILE A 125 -5.98 20.68 -5.58
CA ILE A 125 -5.59 21.35 -4.33
C ILE A 125 -6.83 21.87 -3.66
N VAL A 126 -6.98 21.59 -2.36
CA VAL A 126 -8.13 22.00 -1.56
C VAL A 126 -7.64 22.88 -0.42
N GLU A 127 -8.42 23.91 -0.12
CA GLU A 127 -8.20 24.75 1.08
C GLU A 127 -8.16 23.88 2.34
N ASP A 128 -7.38 24.33 3.34
CA ASP A 128 -7.29 23.63 4.61
C ASP A 128 -8.64 23.65 5.35
N PHE A 129 -9.07 22.50 5.83
CA PHE A 129 -10.29 22.37 6.62
C PHE A 129 -10.09 21.42 7.79
N ASP A 130 -10.96 21.54 8.77
CA ASP A 130 -11.00 20.64 9.93
C ASP A 130 -12.44 20.27 10.29
N PHE A 131 -12.61 19.12 10.92
CA PHE A 131 -13.87 18.65 11.46
C PHE A 131 -13.84 18.73 12.99
N SER A 132 -14.81 19.41 13.58
CA SER A 132 -14.97 19.44 15.05
C SER A 132 -15.24 18.06 15.64
N LYS A 133 -15.94 17.20 14.89
CA LYS A 133 -16.25 15.80 15.22
C LYS A 133 -16.11 14.92 13.96
N PRO A 134 -15.69 13.64 14.10
CA PRO A 134 -15.65 12.72 12.97
C PRO A 134 -17.03 12.53 12.35
N ASN A 135 -17.19 12.82 11.06
CA ASN A 135 -18.43 12.66 10.33
C ASN A 135 -18.18 12.22 8.89
N THR A 136 -18.62 11.00 8.55
CA THR A 136 -18.46 10.45 7.19
C THR A 136 -19.36 11.13 6.16
N LYS A 137 -20.51 11.70 6.57
CA LYS A 137 -21.42 12.38 5.66
C LYS A 137 -20.83 13.71 5.17
N ASP A 138 -20.18 14.46 6.06
CA ASP A 138 -19.53 15.72 5.71
C ASP A 138 -18.34 15.47 4.78
N TYR A 139 -17.53 14.43 5.05
CA TYR A 139 -16.45 14.03 4.17
C TYR A 139 -16.96 13.60 2.77
N LEU A 140 -18.06 12.84 2.71
CA LEU A 140 -18.73 12.48 1.44
C LEU A 140 -19.28 13.70 0.71
N SER A 141 -19.76 14.72 1.40
CA SER A 141 -20.26 15.95 0.76
C SER A 141 -19.13 16.69 0.05
N ILE A 142 -17.93 16.72 0.61
CA ILE A 142 -16.73 17.28 -0.02
C ILE A 142 -16.36 16.50 -1.29
N LEU A 143 -16.32 15.16 -1.21
CA LEU A 143 -16.02 14.33 -2.38
C LEU A 143 -17.07 14.50 -3.51
N LYS A 144 -18.34 14.68 -3.15
CA LYS A 144 -19.41 14.96 -4.11
C LYS A 144 -19.24 16.33 -4.77
N ALA A 145 -18.92 17.35 -3.99
CA ALA A 145 -18.70 18.70 -4.48
C ALA A 145 -17.52 18.78 -5.47
N LEU A 146 -16.55 17.89 -5.35
CA LEU A 146 -15.39 17.76 -6.24
C LEU A 146 -15.56 16.72 -7.37
N ASP A 147 -16.74 16.11 -7.54
CA ASP A 147 -17.02 15.04 -8.53
C ASP A 147 -16.12 13.81 -8.40
N LEU A 148 -15.79 13.45 -7.15
CA LEU A 148 -14.85 12.37 -6.84
C LEU A 148 -15.48 11.16 -6.11
N GLN A 149 -16.80 11.16 -5.90
CA GLN A 149 -17.48 10.15 -5.08
C GLN A 149 -17.25 8.70 -5.56
N ALA A 150 -17.19 8.48 -6.88
CA ALA A 150 -17.02 7.15 -7.47
C ALA A 150 -15.56 6.79 -7.76
N LYS A 151 -14.63 7.72 -7.60
CA LYS A 151 -13.22 7.56 -7.92
C LYS A 151 -12.41 7.20 -6.69
N LYS A 152 -11.31 6.48 -6.89
CA LYS A 152 -10.34 6.26 -5.81
C LYS A 152 -9.61 7.58 -5.54
N THR A 153 -9.70 8.07 -4.31
CA THR A 153 -9.11 9.34 -3.89
C THR A 153 -8.07 9.12 -2.79
N LEU A 154 -6.96 9.82 -2.89
CA LEU A 154 -5.94 9.91 -1.87
C LEU A 154 -5.85 11.35 -1.39
N MET A 155 -6.19 11.60 -0.13
CA MET A 155 -6.06 12.92 0.48
C MET A 155 -4.75 13.02 1.25
N VAL A 156 -3.98 14.07 0.97
CA VAL A 156 -2.69 14.34 1.60
C VAL A 156 -2.83 15.51 2.56
N LEU A 157 -2.57 15.26 3.83
CA LEU A 157 -2.58 16.25 4.91
C LEU A 157 -1.15 16.69 5.24
N ASN A 158 -0.99 17.90 5.75
CA ASN A 158 0.30 18.35 6.27
C ASN A 158 0.68 17.66 7.57
N GLY A 159 -0.28 17.53 8.51
CA GLY A 159 -0.13 16.87 9.80
C GLY A 159 -1.23 15.86 10.08
N GLY A 160 -1.07 15.04 11.10
CA GLY A 160 -2.04 14.03 11.49
C GLY A 160 -3.34 14.67 12.02
N ASN A 161 -4.45 14.49 11.30
CA ASN A 161 -5.78 14.90 11.72
C ASN A 161 -6.67 13.67 11.96
N LYS A 162 -6.91 13.39 13.24
CA LYS A 162 -7.69 12.22 13.66
C LYS A 162 -9.14 12.27 13.18
N ASN A 163 -9.76 13.46 13.16
CA ASN A 163 -11.16 13.60 12.78
C ASN A 163 -11.35 13.35 11.27
N ILE A 164 -10.48 13.90 10.42
CA ILE A 164 -10.52 13.64 8.97
C ILE A 164 -10.26 12.17 8.69
N TYR A 165 -9.23 11.56 9.32
CA TYR A 165 -8.93 10.14 9.16
C TYR A 165 -10.10 9.23 9.53
N LEU A 166 -10.74 9.46 10.69
CA LEU A 166 -11.89 8.66 11.13
C LEU A 166 -13.11 8.86 10.22
N SER A 167 -13.28 10.05 9.66
CA SER A 167 -14.37 10.36 8.72
C SER A 167 -14.22 9.65 7.35
N SER A 168 -12.99 9.45 6.91
CA SER A 168 -12.70 8.81 5.61
C SER A 168 -12.59 7.28 5.69
N ARG A 169 -12.17 6.72 6.83
CA ARG A 169 -11.78 5.31 6.98
C ARG A 169 -12.85 4.29 6.57
N ASN A 170 -14.13 4.61 6.71
CA ASN A 170 -15.22 3.72 6.33
C ASN A 170 -15.47 3.68 4.80
N LEU A 171 -14.87 4.59 4.04
CA LEU A 171 -15.06 4.69 2.59
C LEU A 171 -14.02 3.85 1.86
N LYS A 172 -14.47 2.88 1.06
CA LYS A 172 -13.58 1.95 0.33
C LYS A 172 -12.64 2.65 -0.65
N ASN A 173 -13.10 3.73 -1.26
CA ASN A 173 -12.39 4.43 -2.34
C ASN A 173 -11.67 5.70 -1.85
N SER A 174 -11.58 5.92 -0.56
CA SER A 174 -10.91 7.09 -0.01
C SER A 174 -9.85 6.68 0.99
N ASN A 175 -8.64 7.21 0.81
CA ASN A 175 -7.53 7.06 1.75
C ASN A 175 -7.01 8.44 2.15
N VAL A 176 -6.57 8.57 3.40
CA VAL A 176 -6.02 9.81 3.94
C VAL A 176 -4.65 9.53 4.54
N VAL A 177 -3.65 10.28 4.10
CA VAL A 177 -2.26 10.11 4.54
C VAL A 177 -1.64 11.46 4.88
N VAL A 178 -0.63 11.44 5.73
CA VAL A 178 0.20 12.61 6.00
C VAL A 178 1.29 12.73 4.94
N SER A 179 1.71 13.94 4.62
CA SER A 179 2.76 14.23 3.62
C SER A 179 4.06 13.45 3.84
N THR A 180 4.40 13.14 5.11
CA THR A 180 5.57 12.35 5.50
C THR A 180 5.43 10.85 5.19
N GLU A 181 4.21 10.32 5.25
CA GLU A 181 3.91 8.89 5.05
C GLU A 181 3.56 8.54 3.60
N LEU A 182 3.40 9.56 2.75
CA LEU A 182 3.03 9.39 1.35
C LEU A 182 3.98 8.41 0.65
N ASN A 183 3.43 7.38 0.03
CA ASN A 183 4.17 6.35 -0.68
C ASN A 183 3.75 6.23 -2.16
N THR A 184 4.62 5.62 -2.96
CA THR A 184 4.40 5.47 -4.42
C THR A 184 3.21 4.58 -4.74
N TYR A 185 2.97 3.55 -3.92
CA TYR A 185 1.85 2.63 -4.13
C TYR A 185 0.49 3.35 -4.02
N GLU A 186 0.28 4.13 -2.96
CA GLU A 186 -0.96 4.88 -2.77
C GLU A 186 -1.18 5.95 -3.83
N ILE A 187 -0.10 6.64 -4.26
CA ILE A 187 -0.19 7.61 -5.36
C ILE A 187 -0.64 6.92 -6.65
N THR A 188 -0.10 5.74 -6.96
CA THR A 188 -0.43 5.02 -8.21
C THR A 188 -1.81 4.38 -8.14
N ASP A 189 -2.23 3.83 -6.99
CA ASP A 189 -3.54 3.19 -6.81
C ASP A 189 -4.70 4.21 -6.86
N ALA A 190 -4.51 5.41 -6.33
CA ALA A 190 -5.51 6.46 -6.37
C ALA A 190 -5.74 6.97 -7.80
N THR A 191 -6.99 7.20 -8.19
CA THR A 191 -7.30 7.88 -9.45
C THR A 191 -7.00 9.38 -9.35
N ASN A 192 -7.39 10.01 -8.26
CA ASN A 192 -7.18 11.43 -7.99
C ASN A 192 -6.44 11.63 -6.66
N VAL A 193 -5.53 12.60 -6.62
CA VAL A 193 -4.80 13.00 -5.42
C VAL A 193 -5.30 14.37 -5.00
N LEU A 194 -5.86 14.45 -3.79
CA LEU A 194 -6.28 15.68 -3.13
C LEU A 194 -5.16 16.13 -2.21
N ILE A 195 -4.67 17.35 -2.35
CA ILE A 195 -3.60 17.88 -1.51
C ILE A 195 -4.15 19.11 -0.79
N LEU A 196 -4.07 19.14 0.54
CA LEU A 196 -4.38 20.35 1.28
C LEU A 196 -3.33 21.42 0.99
N GLU A 197 -3.75 22.70 0.99
CA GLU A 197 -2.89 23.84 0.68
C GLU A 197 -1.62 23.81 1.56
N SER A 198 -1.75 23.63 2.86
CA SER A 198 -0.63 23.52 3.80
C SER A 198 0.27 22.29 3.59
N ALA A 199 -0.25 21.22 2.98
CA ALA A 199 0.51 20.00 2.75
C ALA A 199 1.48 20.11 1.56
N VAL A 200 1.32 21.09 0.69
CA VAL A 200 2.18 21.28 -0.50
C VAL A 200 3.64 21.50 -0.07
N ASP A 201 3.90 22.44 0.83
CA ASP A 201 5.25 22.76 1.30
C ASP A 201 5.88 21.58 2.04
N GLY A 202 5.11 20.88 2.88
CA GLY A 202 5.53 19.67 3.59
C GLY A 202 5.95 18.56 2.63
N LEU A 203 5.17 18.34 1.57
CA LEU A 203 5.44 17.35 0.55
C LEU A 203 6.69 17.71 -0.27
N GLU A 204 6.87 18.97 -0.62
CA GLU A 204 8.06 19.44 -1.35
C GLU A 204 9.33 19.31 -0.52
N SER A 205 9.28 19.61 0.78
CA SER A 205 10.43 19.47 1.68
C SER A 205 10.87 18.01 1.84
N ASN A 206 9.93 17.06 1.90
CA ASN A 206 10.23 15.63 2.04
C ASN A 206 10.81 14.99 0.76
N LEU A 207 10.53 15.60 -0.39
CA LEU A 207 10.97 15.09 -1.69
C LEU A 207 12.22 15.80 -2.24
N LYS A 208 12.70 16.85 -1.61
CA LYS A 208 14.01 17.43 -1.94
C LYS A 208 15.11 16.43 -1.62
#